data_7a6d8f3d5a9072f444fd5484e1401b92
#
_entry.id   7a6d8f3d5a9072f444fd5484e1401b92
#
_cell.length_a   1.000
_cell.length_b   1.000
_cell.length_c   1.000
_cell.angle_alpha   90.00
_cell.angle_beta   90.00
_cell.angle_gamma   90.00
#
_symmetry.space_group_name_H-M   'P 1'
#
loop_
_entity.id
_entity.type
_entity.pdbx_description
1 polymer ?
#
loop_
_entity_poly.entity_id
_entity_poly.type
_entity_poly.pdbx_seq_one_letter_code
_entity_poly.pdbx_strand_id
1 'polypeptide(L)'
;MFGLGKKHDTEGGHRQPGPLGPYFLHELINSGGMADIWLAHDQNQQTCAIRCLHSDHRYNLTARRRFVRGCQILSRIHNHEFVIGYRSHGKYDGCLYLAMEYVEGANLKLLMARSDPVLQEYVGNILIDMAVALEHVHESQYMHLDFKPENVLVTRNGSVRLIDLDLALPPPEYPRKLS
;
A
#
# COMPACT_ATOMS: atom_id res chain seq x y z
N MET A 1 -1.33 4.19 -38.78
CA MET A 1 -2.34 3.16 -38.45
C MET A 1 -2.33 3.04 -36.93
N PHE A 2 -3.20 3.76 -36.26
CA PHE A 2 -3.23 3.83 -34.78
C PHE A 2 -4.00 2.62 -34.27
N GLY A 3 -3.32 1.72 -33.56
CA GLY A 3 -3.92 0.57 -32.90
C GLY A 3 -4.80 1.05 -31.74
N LEU A 4 -6.10 0.84 -31.87
CA LEU A 4 -7.09 0.97 -30.80
C LEU A 4 -6.72 0.00 -29.68
N GLY A 5 -6.28 0.51 -28.54
CA GLY A 5 -6.08 -0.26 -27.34
C GLY A 5 -7.43 -0.91 -26.94
N LYS A 6 -7.43 -2.23 -26.84
CA LYS A 6 -8.56 -2.99 -26.32
C LYS A 6 -8.86 -2.50 -24.91
N LYS A 7 -10.05 -1.94 -24.68
CA LYS A 7 -10.60 -1.78 -23.34
C LYS A 7 -10.69 -3.17 -22.70
N HIS A 8 -9.93 -3.41 -21.65
CA HIS A 8 -10.13 -4.58 -20.81
C HIS A 8 -11.39 -4.33 -20.00
N ASP A 9 -12.49 -4.94 -20.42
CA ASP A 9 -13.79 -4.85 -19.77
C ASP A 9 -13.70 -5.46 -18.37
N THR A 10 -14.20 -4.72 -17.39
CA THR A 10 -14.24 -5.07 -15.98
C THR A 10 -15.58 -5.75 -15.68
N GLU A 11 -15.59 -7.05 -15.47
CA GLU A 11 -16.69 -7.67 -14.74
C GLU A 11 -16.56 -7.32 -13.26
N GLY A 12 -17.52 -6.60 -12.70
CA GLY A 12 -17.59 -6.32 -11.27
C GLY A 12 -16.59 -5.28 -10.72
N GLY A 13 -16.16 -4.30 -11.52
CA GLY A 13 -15.30 -3.20 -11.01
C GLY A 13 -13.80 -3.56 -10.83
N HIS A 14 -13.42 -4.82 -10.92
CA HIS A 14 -12.07 -5.32 -10.77
C HIS A 14 -11.33 -5.44 -12.11
N ARG A 15 -10.03 -5.17 -12.08
CA ARG A 15 -9.18 -5.34 -13.26
C ARG A 15 -8.90 -6.82 -13.51
N GLN A 16 -8.58 -7.17 -14.76
CA GLN A 16 -8.09 -8.52 -15.12
C GLN A 16 -6.55 -8.53 -15.16
N PRO A 17 -5.90 -9.70 -15.00
CA PRO A 17 -4.48 -9.85 -15.25
C PRO A 17 -4.07 -9.30 -16.62
N GLY A 18 -2.87 -8.73 -16.71
CA GLY A 18 -2.37 -8.16 -17.97
C GLY A 18 -1.56 -6.87 -17.79
N PRO A 19 -1.28 -6.13 -18.86
CA PRO A 19 -0.42 -4.97 -18.82
C PRO A 19 -1.06 -3.77 -18.09
N LEU A 20 -0.24 -3.05 -17.30
CA LEU A 20 -0.58 -1.79 -16.66
C LEU A 20 0.66 -0.87 -16.75
N GLY A 21 0.76 -0.08 -17.83
CA GLY A 21 1.91 0.77 -18.08
C GLY A 21 3.21 -0.02 -18.16
N PRO A 22 4.21 0.28 -17.30
CA PRO A 22 5.48 -0.45 -17.27
C PRO A 22 5.42 -1.77 -16.49
N TYR A 23 4.25 -2.17 -16.02
CA TYR A 23 4.05 -3.37 -15.20
C TYR A 23 3.18 -4.39 -15.91
N PHE A 24 3.31 -5.66 -15.51
CA PHE A 24 2.42 -6.75 -15.91
C PHE A 24 1.82 -7.38 -14.66
N LEU A 25 0.50 -7.33 -14.54
CA LEU A 25 -0.26 -7.89 -13.42
C LEU A 25 -0.46 -9.39 -13.66
N HIS A 26 -0.13 -10.23 -12.68
CA HIS A 26 -0.25 -11.68 -12.76
C HIS A 26 -1.44 -12.21 -11.98
N GLU A 27 -1.41 -12.01 -10.67
CA GLU A 27 -2.31 -12.62 -9.72
C GLU A 27 -2.87 -11.56 -8.76
N LEU A 28 -4.17 -11.65 -8.48
CA LEU A 28 -4.82 -10.84 -7.47
C LEU A 28 -4.47 -11.40 -6.08
N ILE A 29 -3.65 -10.66 -5.32
CA ILE A 29 -3.24 -11.06 -3.96
C ILE A 29 -4.35 -10.77 -2.96
N ASN A 30 -4.97 -9.58 -3.08
CA ASN A 30 -6.00 -9.12 -2.16
C ASN A 30 -6.92 -8.11 -2.84
N SER A 31 -8.20 -8.13 -2.45
CA SER A 31 -9.20 -7.16 -2.89
C SER A 31 -9.83 -6.51 -1.66
N GLY A 32 -9.59 -5.21 -1.50
CA GLY A 32 -10.16 -4.38 -0.43
C GLY A 32 -11.35 -3.55 -0.91
N GLY A 33 -11.91 -2.72 -0.03
CA GLY A 33 -13.07 -1.87 -0.35
C GLY A 33 -12.80 -0.79 -1.41
N MET A 34 -11.56 -0.36 -1.59
CA MET A 34 -11.21 0.74 -2.50
C MET A 34 -10.22 0.34 -3.60
N ALA A 35 -9.42 -0.67 -3.38
CA ALA A 35 -8.32 -1.02 -4.26
C ALA A 35 -8.02 -2.52 -4.24
N ASP A 36 -7.53 -3.00 -5.35
CA ASP A 36 -6.97 -4.34 -5.54
C ASP A 36 -5.46 -4.31 -5.38
N ILE A 37 -4.90 -5.36 -4.80
CA ILE A 37 -3.46 -5.61 -4.72
C ILE A 37 -3.09 -6.77 -5.62
N TRP A 38 -2.19 -6.52 -6.55
CA TRP A 38 -1.73 -7.47 -7.55
C TRP A 38 -0.27 -7.85 -7.36
N LEU A 39 0.05 -9.14 -7.49
CA LEU A 39 1.40 -9.57 -7.79
C LEU A 39 1.72 -9.16 -9.23
N ALA A 40 2.85 -8.53 -9.45
CA ALA A 40 3.27 -8.04 -10.75
C ALA A 40 4.78 -8.11 -10.93
N HIS A 41 5.24 -7.89 -12.14
CA HIS A 41 6.64 -7.58 -12.44
C HIS A 41 6.76 -6.29 -13.26
N ASP A 42 7.90 -5.64 -13.16
CA ASP A 42 8.27 -4.49 -13.97
C ASP A 42 8.93 -4.93 -15.31
N GLN A 43 9.36 -3.94 -16.11
CA GLN A 43 10.03 -4.18 -17.40
C GLN A 43 11.36 -4.95 -17.26
N ASN A 44 11.99 -4.94 -16.09
CA ASN A 44 13.22 -5.68 -15.77
C ASN A 44 12.93 -7.05 -15.13
N GLN A 45 11.69 -7.53 -15.19
CA GLN A 45 11.24 -8.78 -14.56
C GLN A 45 11.38 -8.79 -13.03
N GLN A 46 11.49 -7.63 -12.39
CA GLN A 46 11.54 -7.54 -10.93
C GLN A 46 10.15 -7.60 -10.34
N THR A 47 9.95 -8.54 -9.43
CA THR A 47 8.68 -8.73 -8.72
C THR A 47 8.33 -7.51 -7.88
N CYS A 48 7.07 -7.10 -7.93
CA CYS A 48 6.50 -5.99 -7.17
C CYS A 48 5.04 -6.25 -6.82
N ALA A 49 4.49 -5.45 -5.91
CA ALA A 49 3.06 -5.38 -5.65
C ALA A 49 2.49 -4.11 -6.29
N ILE A 50 1.36 -4.23 -6.96
CA ILE A 50 0.65 -3.10 -7.55
C ILE A 50 -0.70 -2.94 -6.86
N ARG A 51 -0.90 -1.80 -6.22
CA ARG A 51 -2.20 -1.40 -5.69
C ARG A 51 -2.93 -0.58 -6.75
N CYS A 52 -4.08 -1.06 -7.20
CA CYS A 52 -4.93 -0.43 -8.22
C CYS A 52 -6.23 0.08 -7.58
N LEU A 53 -6.52 1.37 -7.70
CA LEU A 53 -7.82 1.91 -7.27
C LEU A 53 -8.93 1.34 -8.15
N HIS A 54 -10.02 0.85 -7.54
CA HIS A 54 -11.17 0.30 -8.26
C HIS A 54 -11.79 1.32 -9.23
N SER A 55 -12.30 0.83 -10.35
CA SER A 55 -12.97 1.65 -11.35
C SER A 55 -14.20 2.38 -10.81
N ASP A 56 -14.90 1.82 -9.82
CA ASP A 56 -16.07 2.41 -9.16
C ASP A 56 -15.74 3.72 -8.43
N HIS A 57 -14.48 3.87 -8.00
CA HIS A 57 -13.97 5.11 -7.43
C HIS A 57 -13.46 6.12 -8.46
N ARG A 58 -13.61 5.84 -9.77
CA ARG A 58 -13.14 6.71 -10.85
C ARG A 58 -13.64 8.15 -10.74
N TYR A 59 -14.88 8.32 -10.28
CA TYR A 59 -15.51 9.63 -10.10
C TYR A 59 -15.55 10.09 -8.64
N ASN A 60 -15.09 9.29 -7.68
CA ASN A 60 -15.00 9.66 -6.28
C ASN A 60 -13.72 10.50 -6.03
N LEU A 61 -13.87 11.83 -6.10
CA LEU A 61 -12.74 12.75 -5.92
C LEU A 61 -12.05 12.60 -4.55
N THR A 62 -12.80 12.29 -3.50
CA THR A 62 -12.24 12.12 -2.15
C THR A 62 -11.37 10.89 -2.08
N ALA A 63 -11.84 9.73 -2.56
CA ALA A 63 -11.07 8.49 -2.61
C ALA A 63 -9.79 8.67 -3.44
N ARG A 64 -9.90 9.32 -4.61
CA ARG A 64 -8.76 9.60 -5.49
C ARG A 64 -7.72 10.51 -4.84
N ARG A 65 -8.17 11.59 -4.16
CA ARG A 65 -7.27 12.50 -3.46
C ARG A 65 -6.54 11.81 -2.31
N ARG A 66 -7.23 10.97 -1.54
CA ARG A 66 -6.63 10.16 -0.46
C ARG A 66 -5.59 9.20 -1.02
N PHE A 67 -5.93 8.43 -2.05
CA PHE A 67 -5.01 7.51 -2.71
C PHE A 67 -3.74 8.21 -3.22
N VAL A 68 -3.87 9.31 -3.98
CA VAL A 68 -2.72 10.06 -4.52
C VAL A 68 -1.89 10.66 -3.39
N ARG A 69 -2.52 11.20 -2.34
CA ARG A 69 -1.82 11.73 -1.17
C ARG A 69 -1.02 10.64 -0.46
N GLY A 70 -1.61 9.47 -0.21
CA GLY A 70 -0.92 8.33 0.38
C GLY A 70 0.30 7.92 -0.45
N CYS A 71 0.18 7.86 -1.77
CA CYS A 71 1.31 7.59 -2.67
C CYS A 71 2.41 8.66 -2.55
N GLN A 72 2.04 9.94 -2.49
CA GLN A 72 3.00 11.05 -2.36
C GLN A 72 3.71 11.04 -1.00
N ILE A 73 3.00 10.72 0.08
CA ILE A 73 3.61 10.59 1.41
C ILE A 73 4.58 9.41 1.39
N LEU A 74 4.14 8.24 0.93
CA LEU A 74 4.98 7.05 0.86
C LEU A 74 6.24 7.30 0.02
N SER A 75 6.15 8.01 -1.10
CA SER A 75 7.32 8.34 -1.93
C SER A 75 8.40 9.17 -1.21
N ARG A 76 8.05 9.81 -0.09
CA ARG A 76 8.98 10.62 0.72
C ARG A 76 9.56 9.87 1.91
N ILE A 77 8.79 8.93 2.49
CA ILE A 77 9.13 8.28 3.76
C ILE A 77 9.47 6.79 3.63
N HIS A 78 9.41 6.21 2.43
CA HIS A 78 9.57 4.77 2.19
C HIS A 78 10.97 4.22 2.49
N ASN A 79 11.95 5.09 2.66
CA ASN A 79 13.35 4.68 2.88
C ASN A 79 13.59 4.30 4.35
N HIS A 80 12.81 3.33 4.84
CA HIS A 80 12.89 2.80 6.19
C HIS A 80 12.54 1.31 6.20
N GLU A 81 13.27 0.52 6.98
CA GLU A 81 13.16 -0.94 7.00
C GLU A 81 11.75 -1.45 7.30
N PHE A 82 11.02 -0.78 8.19
CA PHE A 82 9.69 -1.20 8.62
C PHE A 82 8.54 -0.46 7.94
N VAL A 83 8.81 0.31 6.89
CA VAL A 83 7.80 0.93 6.02
C VAL A 83 7.88 0.31 4.64
N ILE A 84 6.73 0.05 4.02
CA ILE A 84 6.67 -0.57 2.70
C ILE A 84 7.48 0.22 1.65
N GLY A 85 8.32 -0.47 0.88
CA GLY A 85 9.17 0.15 -0.13
C GLY A 85 8.36 0.71 -1.29
N TYR A 86 8.52 1.99 -1.59
CA TYR A 86 7.91 2.66 -2.73
C TYR A 86 8.74 2.44 -4.01
N ARG A 87 8.06 2.25 -5.16
CA ARG A 87 8.69 2.21 -6.49
C ARG A 87 8.22 3.35 -7.38
N SER A 88 6.92 3.42 -7.63
CA SER A 88 6.31 4.49 -8.43
C SER A 88 4.81 4.61 -8.16
N HIS A 89 4.21 5.68 -8.58
CA HIS A 89 2.75 5.79 -8.67
C HIS A 89 2.36 6.61 -9.90
N GLY A 90 1.13 6.45 -10.33
CA GLY A 90 0.66 7.19 -11.49
C GLY A 90 -0.75 6.81 -11.90
N LYS A 91 -1.06 7.14 -13.15
CA LYS A 91 -2.31 6.82 -13.80
C LYS A 91 -2.04 6.18 -15.16
N TYR A 92 -2.59 5.02 -15.39
CA TYR A 92 -2.53 4.34 -16.67
C TYR A 92 -3.91 3.79 -17.04
N ASP A 93 -4.35 4.04 -18.25
CA ASP A 93 -5.65 3.60 -18.78
C ASP A 93 -6.83 3.91 -17.82
N GLY A 94 -6.81 5.12 -17.26
CA GLY A 94 -7.82 5.60 -16.31
C GLY A 94 -7.67 5.10 -14.87
N CYS A 95 -6.86 4.06 -14.61
CA CYS A 95 -6.58 3.50 -13.30
C CYS A 95 -5.46 4.26 -12.59
N LEU A 96 -5.69 4.66 -11.33
CA LEU A 96 -4.63 5.12 -10.44
C LEU A 96 -3.96 3.89 -9.83
N TYR A 97 -2.63 3.87 -9.84
CA TYR A 97 -1.85 2.79 -9.27
C TYR A 97 -0.71 3.27 -8.36
N LEU A 98 -0.32 2.42 -7.43
CA LEU A 98 0.88 2.49 -6.62
C LEU A 98 1.66 1.19 -6.82
N ALA A 99 2.91 1.31 -7.27
CA ALA A 99 3.87 0.20 -7.31
C ALA A 99 4.75 0.26 -6.07
N MET A 100 4.90 -0.86 -5.39
CA MET A 100 5.64 -0.99 -4.14
C MET A 100 6.38 -2.33 -4.09
N GLU A 101 7.23 -2.53 -3.10
CA GLU A 101 7.86 -3.82 -2.87
C GLU A 101 6.79 -4.92 -2.69
N TYR A 102 7.09 -6.11 -3.15
CA TYR A 102 6.32 -7.30 -2.82
C TYR A 102 6.87 -7.90 -1.54
N VAL A 103 6.01 -8.06 -0.54
CA VAL A 103 6.34 -8.66 0.75
C VAL A 103 5.70 -10.03 0.85
N GLU A 104 6.51 -11.07 0.94
CA GLU A 104 6.02 -12.42 1.20
C GLU A 104 5.65 -12.57 2.68
N GLY A 105 4.39 -12.32 2.98
CA GLY A 105 3.85 -12.32 4.33
C GLY A 105 2.34 -12.19 4.34
N ALA A 106 1.79 -12.00 5.52
CA ALA A 106 0.36 -11.74 5.70
C ALA A 106 0.15 -10.53 6.63
N ASN A 107 -1.03 -9.92 6.56
CA ASN A 107 -1.33 -8.86 7.51
C ASN A 107 -1.56 -9.44 8.92
N LEU A 108 -1.26 -8.63 9.91
CA LEU A 108 -1.31 -9.01 11.33
C LEU A 108 -2.70 -9.51 11.75
N LYS A 109 -3.78 -8.94 11.20
CA LYS A 109 -5.15 -9.40 11.47
C LYS A 109 -5.35 -10.85 11.05
N LEU A 110 -4.87 -11.22 9.86
CA LEU A 110 -4.99 -12.58 9.35
C LEU A 110 -4.17 -13.56 10.18
N LEU A 111 -2.95 -13.18 10.58
CA LEU A 111 -2.10 -13.97 11.44
C LEU A 111 -2.74 -14.20 12.82
N MET A 112 -3.32 -13.14 13.41
CA MET A 112 -4.08 -13.24 14.67
C MET A 112 -5.28 -14.19 14.54
N ALA A 113 -6.06 -14.07 13.46
CA ALA A 113 -7.23 -14.91 13.25
C ALA A 113 -6.88 -16.41 13.08
N ARG A 114 -5.68 -16.70 12.56
CA ARG A 114 -5.17 -18.07 12.39
C ARG A 114 -4.37 -18.59 13.57
N SER A 115 -4.13 -17.77 14.59
CA SER A 115 -3.19 -18.08 15.69
C SER A 115 -1.82 -18.54 15.14
N ASP A 116 -1.31 -17.78 14.15
CA ASP A 116 -0.11 -18.16 13.41
C ASP A 116 1.11 -18.24 14.34
N PRO A 117 1.94 -19.30 14.24
CA PRO A 117 3.11 -19.48 15.10
C PRO A 117 4.11 -18.33 15.10
N VAL A 118 4.20 -17.56 14.01
CA VAL A 118 5.09 -16.39 13.91
C VAL A 118 4.79 -15.37 15.01
N LEU A 119 3.52 -15.25 15.45
CA LEU A 119 3.15 -14.33 16.52
C LEU A 119 3.66 -14.82 17.89
N GLN A 120 3.70 -16.14 18.12
CA GLN A 120 4.24 -16.67 19.38
C GLN A 120 5.76 -16.51 19.44
N GLU A 121 6.43 -16.67 18.32
CA GLU A 121 7.88 -16.61 18.22
C GLU A 121 8.42 -15.18 18.23
N TYR A 122 7.76 -14.24 17.51
CA TYR A 122 8.31 -12.91 17.25
C TYR A 122 7.48 -11.75 17.80
N VAL A 123 6.48 -11.97 18.67
CA VAL A 123 5.57 -10.90 19.13
C VAL A 123 6.32 -9.69 19.71
N GLY A 124 7.38 -9.90 20.47
CA GLY A 124 8.18 -8.80 21.04
C GLY A 124 8.83 -7.93 19.97
N ASN A 125 9.46 -8.57 18.97
CA ASN A 125 10.10 -7.88 17.85
C ASN A 125 9.05 -7.17 16.99
N ILE A 126 7.95 -7.83 16.68
CA ILE A 126 6.85 -7.23 15.89
C ILE A 126 6.33 -5.95 16.56
N LEU A 127 6.13 -5.95 17.88
CA LEU A 127 5.67 -4.76 18.61
C LEU A 127 6.69 -3.62 18.58
N ILE A 128 7.98 -3.95 18.74
CA ILE A 128 9.07 -2.97 18.64
C ILE A 128 9.13 -2.38 17.23
N ASP A 129 9.15 -3.23 16.21
CA ASP A 129 9.24 -2.81 14.81
C ASP A 129 8.05 -1.93 14.39
N MET A 130 6.83 -2.27 14.86
CA MET A 130 5.64 -1.44 14.68
C MET A 130 5.78 -0.06 15.32
N ALA A 131 6.33 0.02 16.52
CA ALA A 131 6.57 1.28 17.22
C ALA A 131 7.61 2.13 16.47
N VAL A 132 8.72 1.52 16.03
CA VAL A 132 9.77 2.19 15.24
C VAL A 132 9.26 2.65 13.88
N ALA A 133 8.41 1.85 13.22
CA ALA A 133 7.76 2.28 11.97
C ALA A 133 6.89 3.53 12.18
N LEU A 134 6.10 3.58 13.26
CA LEU A 134 5.28 4.74 13.59
C LEU A 134 6.12 5.95 13.97
N GLU A 135 7.20 5.76 14.73
CA GLU A 135 8.16 6.82 15.07
C GLU A 135 8.71 7.46 13.80
N HIS A 136 9.16 6.65 12.84
CA HIS A 136 9.65 7.14 11.54
C HIS A 136 8.60 7.97 10.78
N VAL A 137 7.32 7.54 10.78
CA VAL A 137 6.23 8.32 10.18
C VAL A 137 6.07 9.68 10.90
N HIS A 138 6.15 9.69 12.23
CA HIS A 138 6.02 10.91 13.04
C HIS A 138 7.23 11.86 12.86
N GLU A 139 8.44 11.35 12.83
CA GLU A 139 9.65 12.13 12.55
C GLU A 139 9.61 12.74 11.15
N SER A 140 9.02 12.04 10.19
CA SER A 140 8.75 12.55 8.84
C SER A 140 7.63 13.58 8.77
N GLN A 141 7.13 14.06 9.92
CA GLN A 141 6.06 15.07 10.05
C GLN A 141 4.71 14.60 9.49
N TYR A 142 4.37 13.33 9.69
CA TYR A 142 3.06 12.77 9.36
C TYR A 142 2.51 11.97 10.55
N MET A 143 1.19 11.84 10.61
CA MET A 143 0.47 10.89 11.46
C MET A 143 -0.20 9.87 10.55
N HIS A 144 -0.09 8.58 10.86
CA HIS A 144 -0.64 7.51 10.01
C HIS A 144 -2.17 7.54 9.95
N LEU A 145 -2.83 7.78 11.07
CA LEU A 145 -4.28 7.93 11.26
C LEU A 145 -5.16 6.73 10.86
N ASP A 146 -4.57 5.61 10.42
CA ASP A 146 -5.28 4.36 10.15
C ASP A 146 -4.43 3.15 10.61
N PHE A 147 -3.72 3.31 11.73
CA PHE A 147 -2.92 2.24 12.29
C PHE A 147 -3.81 1.13 12.85
N LYS A 148 -3.75 -0.04 12.23
CA LYS A 148 -4.55 -1.21 12.58
C LYS A 148 -3.88 -2.49 12.07
N PRO A 149 -4.25 -3.68 12.59
CA PRO A 149 -3.61 -4.93 12.19
C PRO A 149 -3.67 -5.25 10.68
N GLU A 150 -4.67 -4.76 9.97
CA GLU A 150 -4.78 -4.91 8.52
C GLU A 150 -3.67 -4.17 7.76
N ASN A 151 -3.15 -3.07 8.34
CA ASN A 151 -2.15 -2.21 7.72
C ASN A 151 -0.71 -2.51 8.18
N VAL A 152 -0.50 -3.68 8.80
CA VAL A 152 0.81 -4.19 9.20
C VAL A 152 1.01 -5.55 8.54
N LEU A 153 1.94 -5.64 7.59
CA LEU A 153 2.39 -6.93 7.03
C LEU A 153 3.49 -7.50 7.91
N VAL A 154 3.45 -8.81 8.12
CA VAL A 154 4.47 -9.57 8.86
C VAL A 154 4.93 -10.73 7.99
N THR A 155 6.23 -10.86 7.83
CA THR A 155 6.87 -11.96 7.09
C THR A 155 7.03 -13.19 7.98
N ARG A 156 7.42 -14.33 7.39
CA ARG A 156 7.64 -15.58 8.13
C ARG A 156 8.75 -15.50 9.19
N ASN A 157 9.68 -14.57 9.03
CA ASN A 157 10.76 -14.31 9.99
C ASN A 157 10.45 -13.17 10.96
N GLY A 158 9.18 -12.76 11.07
CA GLY A 158 8.72 -11.75 12.02
C GLY A 158 9.00 -10.29 11.62
N SER A 159 9.59 -10.03 10.45
CA SER A 159 9.85 -8.65 10.00
C SER A 159 8.56 -7.93 9.62
N VAL A 160 8.45 -6.66 9.98
CA VAL A 160 7.26 -5.82 9.78
C VAL A 160 7.38 -4.94 8.54
N ARG A 161 6.25 -4.67 7.88
CA ARG A 161 6.09 -3.57 6.93
C ARG A 161 4.78 -2.84 7.20
N LEU A 162 4.88 -1.57 7.58
CA LEU A 162 3.73 -0.66 7.72
C LEU A 162 3.28 -0.22 6.34
N ILE A 163 1.97 -0.35 6.06
CA ILE A 163 1.36 -0.05 4.76
C ILE A 163 0.21 0.95 4.92
N ASP A 164 -0.28 1.46 3.79
CA ASP A 164 -1.49 2.27 3.65
C ASP A 164 -1.48 3.62 4.36
N LEU A 165 -0.91 4.62 3.70
CA LEU A 165 -0.84 6.01 4.15
C LEU A 165 -1.97 6.91 3.60
N ASP A 166 -3.08 6.34 3.09
CA ASP A 166 -4.16 7.10 2.45
C ASP A 166 -4.85 8.08 3.39
N LEU A 167 -4.89 7.78 4.68
CA LEU A 167 -5.44 8.67 5.71
C LEU A 167 -4.37 9.53 6.39
N ALA A 168 -3.10 9.31 6.11
CA ALA A 168 -2.02 10.07 6.74
C ALA A 168 -2.12 11.56 6.47
N LEU A 169 -1.84 12.35 7.49
CA LEU A 169 -1.86 13.82 7.49
C LEU A 169 -0.68 14.37 8.28
N PRO A 170 -0.24 15.61 7.98
CA PRO A 170 0.63 16.34 8.88
C PRO A 170 0.00 16.48 10.27
N PRO A 171 0.81 16.57 11.35
CA PRO A 171 0.28 16.85 12.68
C PRO A 171 -0.42 18.23 12.68
N PRO A 172 -1.45 18.40 13.52
CA PRO A 172 -2.13 19.68 13.62
C PRO A 172 -1.15 20.75 14.15
N GLU A 173 -1.23 21.94 13.59
CA GLU A 173 -0.53 23.10 14.17
C GLU A 173 -1.20 23.45 15.51
N TYR A 174 -0.54 23.15 16.60
CA TYR A 174 -0.99 23.66 17.88
C TYR A 174 -0.72 25.17 17.94
N PRO A 175 -1.71 26.01 18.27
CA PRO A 175 -1.45 27.42 18.48
C PRO A 175 -0.34 27.54 19.54
N ARG A 176 0.77 28.17 19.18
CA ARG A 176 1.83 28.50 20.16
C ARG A 176 1.15 29.23 21.30
N LYS A 177 1.22 28.68 22.52
CA LYS A 177 0.82 29.44 23.71
C LYS A 177 1.61 30.73 23.66
N LEU A 178 0.91 31.84 23.47
CA LEU A 178 1.46 33.18 23.68
C LEU A 178 1.95 33.21 25.11
N SER A 179 3.26 33.16 25.25
CA SER A 179 3.92 33.39 26.55
C SER A 179 3.77 34.85 26.93
#